data_652c05685ef46ccc0240fa6fd039a27c
#
_entry.id   652c05685ef46ccc0240fa6fd039a27c
#
_cell.length_a   1.000
_cell.length_b   1.000
_cell.length_c   1.000
_cell.angle_alpha   90.00
_cell.angle_beta   90.00
_cell.angle_gamma   90.00
#
_symmetry.space_group_name_H-M   'P 1'
#
loop_
_entity.id
_entity.type
_entity.pdbx_description
1 polymer ?
#
loop_
_entity_poly.entity_id
_entity_poly.type
_entity_poly.pdbx_seq_one_letter_code
_entity_poly.pdbx_strand_id
1 'polypeptide(L)'
;MTRLLNHYSSKSRISSFFLFLITSFFTLIVRAEADLQERQTAKSRYASGVESIVSSHDYFQTNHSPLYWRVSPYYLPQLTDSSCSLASATMIVNAVRSHQQLMTDQPLAAQDELLNQVNDQRWREAVKQGGDGVALHQLKIYLEKALTVYGIKNFSVVVKQMSANAKENESSLHQTLIESESTGKTFIIANFNQKFFTDFENVGHFSPIGAYDEAARRVLIMDPDRKLYEPYWVPEQLLLKSMSTVDTDGGYFRGYLVVRLQ
;
A
#
# COMPACT_ATOMS: atom_id res chain seq x y z
N MET A 1 -5.19 27.66 89.66
CA MET A 1 -4.89 28.35 88.45
C MET A 1 -3.78 27.59 87.68
N THR A 2 -4.13 26.68 86.85
CA THR A 2 -3.20 25.80 86.16
C THR A 2 -3.55 25.76 84.68
N ARG A 3 -2.65 26.30 83.85
CA ARG A 3 -2.80 26.27 82.39
C ARG A 3 -2.28 24.95 81.86
N LEU A 4 -3.14 24.22 81.13
CA LEU A 4 -2.80 23.06 80.32
C LEU A 4 -2.36 23.51 78.91
N LEU A 5 -1.13 23.18 78.55
CA LEU A 5 -0.59 23.35 77.18
C LEU A 5 -0.96 22.15 76.32
N ASN A 6 -1.71 22.41 75.24
CA ASN A 6 -1.99 21.46 74.24
C ASN A 6 -0.82 21.40 73.23
N HIS A 7 -0.06 20.29 73.25
CA HIS A 7 0.87 19.95 72.21
C HIS A 7 0.13 19.26 71.06
N TYR A 8 -0.14 19.95 69.99
CA TYR A 8 -0.67 19.37 68.75
C TYR A 8 0.48 18.72 67.95
N SER A 9 0.38 17.41 67.80
CA SER A 9 1.35 16.59 67.06
C SER A 9 1.29 16.87 65.53
N SER A 10 2.29 17.57 65.02
CA SER A 10 2.52 17.90 63.60
C SER A 10 3.15 16.74 62.81
N LYS A 11 3.40 15.56 63.40
CA LYS A 11 4.20 14.50 62.75
C LYS A 11 3.43 13.54 61.84
N SER A 12 2.10 13.52 61.88
CA SER A 12 1.32 12.49 61.15
C SER A 12 0.97 12.86 59.71
N ARG A 13 0.96 14.16 59.36
CA ARG A 13 0.59 14.62 58.02
C ARG A 13 1.68 14.52 56.96
N ILE A 14 2.94 14.59 57.35
CA ILE A 14 4.10 14.50 56.43
C ILE A 14 4.31 13.07 55.96
N SER A 15 4.05 12.07 56.80
CA SER A 15 4.21 10.64 56.46
C SER A 15 3.20 10.19 55.40
N SER A 16 1.93 10.64 55.47
CA SER A 16 0.89 10.25 54.51
C SER A 16 1.10 10.85 53.13
N PHE A 17 1.65 12.07 53.06
CA PHE A 17 1.94 12.73 51.77
C PHE A 17 3.14 12.08 51.05
N PHE A 18 4.14 11.65 51.79
CA PHE A 18 5.29 10.93 51.22
C PHE A 18 4.91 9.52 50.75
N LEU A 19 4.03 8.84 51.44
CA LEU A 19 3.54 7.52 51.02
C LEU A 19 2.70 7.60 49.75
N PHE A 20 1.88 8.66 49.58
CA PHE A 20 1.06 8.89 48.40
C PHE A 20 1.92 9.23 47.18
N LEU A 21 3.01 9.98 47.34
CA LEU A 21 3.95 10.28 46.28
C LEU A 21 4.73 9.03 45.79
N ILE A 22 5.13 8.16 46.73
CA ILE A 22 5.85 6.93 46.41
C ILE A 22 4.92 5.94 45.67
N THR A 23 3.68 5.80 46.08
CA THR A 23 2.71 4.93 45.39
C THR A 23 2.34 5.45 44.02
N SER A 24 2.18 6.77 43.81
CA SER A 24 1.96 7.37 42.51
C SER A 24 3.16 7.18 41.57
N PHE A 25 4.36 7.32 42.07
CA PHE A 25 5.58 7.15 41.27
C PHE A 25 5.77 5.67 40.87
N PHE A 26 5.47 4.74 41.78
CA PHE A 26 5.55 3.32 41.46
C PHE A 26 4.50 2.88 40.43
N THR A 27 3.26 3.41 40.50
CA THR A 27 2.22 3.15 39.51
C THR A 27 2.58 3.74 38.14
N LEU A 28 3.29 4.89 38.08
CA LEU A 28 3.76 5.45 36.85
C LEU A 28 4.85 4.60 36.18
N ILE A 29 5.79 4.08 36.98
CA ILE A 29 6.86 3.19 36.49
C ILE A 29 6.27 1.89 35.95
N VAL A 30 5.37 1.24 36.71
CA VAL A 30 4.73 -0.01 36.28
C VAL A 30 3.90 0.17 35.00
N ARG A 31 3.22 1.31 34.84
CA ARG A 31 2.52 1.64 33.59
C ARG A 31 3.50 1.86 32.43
N ALA A 32 4.59 2.58 32.66
CA ALA A 32 5.61 2.79 31.63
C ALA A 32 6.30 1.49 31.19
N GLU A 33 6.56 0.57 32.13
CA GLU A 33 7.10 -0.75 31.82
C GLU A 33 6.09 -1.62 31.06
N ALA A 34 4.80 -1.59 31.44
CA ALA A 34 3.74 -2.28 30.74
C ALA A 34 3.55 -1.74 29.32
N ASP A 35 3.54 -0.42 29.11
CA ASP A 35 3.48 0.22 27.81
C ASP A 35 4.71 -0.11 26.93
N LEU A 36 5.90 -0.20 27.54
CA LEU A 36 7.12 -0.61 26.85
C LEU A 36 7.07 -2.08 26.45
N GLN A 37 6.53 -2.94 27.31
CA GLN A 37 6.38 -4.37 27.05
C GLN A 37 5.31 -4.64 25.99
N GLU A 38 4.21 -3.89 25.97
CA GLU A 38 3.18 -3.92 24.96
C GLU A 38 3.72 -3.45 23.60
N ARG A 39 4.54 -2.39 23.57
CA ARG A 39 5.25 -1.95 22.35
C ARG A 39 6.28 -2.96 21.85
N GLN A 40 6.95 -3.70 22.71
CA GLN A 40 7.91 -4.74 22.35
C GLN A 40 7.23 -6.01 21.83
N THR A 41 5.97 -6.26 22.22
CA THR A 41 5.17 -7.39 21.73
C THR A 41 4.29 -7.04 20.54
N ALA A 42 4.16 -5.74 20.21
CA ALA A 42 3.43 -5.30 19.03
C ALA A 42 4.12 -5.83 17.76
N LYS A 43 3.41 -6.65 17.01
CA LYS A 43 3.89 -7.18 15.73
C LYS A 43 4.15 -6.02 14.77
N SER A 44 5.27 -6.04 14.08
CA SER A 44 5.57 -5.05 13.02
C SER A 44 4.46 -5.06 11.98
N ARG A 45 4.05 -3.87 11.52
CA ARG A 45 3.11 -3.71 10.40
C ARG A 45 3.65 -4.35 9.12
N TYR A 46 4.95 -4.29 8.92
CA TYR A 46 5.63 -4.78 7.73
C TYR A 46 6.49 -5.99 8.03
N ALA A 47 6.55 -6.89 7.07
CA ALA A 47 7.48 -8.01 7.08
C ALA A 47 8.95 -7.53 6.98
N SER A 48 9.87 -8.39 7.35
CA SER A 48 11.30 -8.09 7.26
C SER A 48 11.72 -7.69 5.85
N GLY A 49 12.44 -6.59 5.73
CA GLY A 49 12.91 -6.03 4.46
C GLY A 49 11.90 -5.16 3.72
N VAL A 50 10.68 -5.00 4.25
CA VAL A 50 9.70 -4.05 3.73
C VAL A 50 9.80 -2.75 4.53
N GLU A 51 9.88 -1.62 3.83
CA GLU A 51 10.12 -0.31 4.42
C GLU A 51 9.05 0.70 3.99
N SER A 52 8.55 1.49 4.93
CA SER A 52 7.65 2.60 4.61
C SER A 52 8.33 3.65 3.70
N ILE A 53 7.55 4.26 2.79
CA ILE A 53 8.03 5.39 1.97
C ILE A 53 8.56 6.55 2.81
N VAL A 54 8.12 6.69 4.05
CA VAL A 54 8.54 7.77 4.96
C VAL A 54 10.05 7.79 5.17
N SER A 55 10.73 6.65 5.06
CA SER A 55 12.19 6.54 5.15
C SER A 55 12.94 6.91 3.85
N SER A 56 12.24 7.31 2.78
CA SER A 56 12.80 7.40 1.41
C SER A 56 13.06 8.83 0.93
N HIS A 57 13.09 9.82 1.83
CA HIS A 57 13.29 11.21 1.46
C HIS A 57 14.57 11.42 0.65
N ASP A 58 15.69 10.85 1.08
CA ASP A 58 16.98 10.97 0.41
C ASP A 58 16.98 10.30 -0.97
N TYR A 59 16.25 9.18 -1.13
CA TYR A 59 16.09 8.53 -2.43
C TYR A 59 15.48 9.47 -3.45
N PHE A 60 14.34 10.11 -3.13
CA PHE A 60 13.66 11.00 -4.06
C PHE A 60 14.37 12.34 -4.29
N GLN A 61 15.27 12.73 -3.42
CA GLN A 61 16.14 13.91 -3.65
C GLN A 61 17.26 13.62 -4.65
N THR A 62 17.74 12.39 -4.71
CA THR A 62 18.93 12.00 -5.50
C THR A 62 18.58 11.26 -6.79
N ASN A 63 17.35 10.74 -6.91
CA ASN A 63 16.89 9.99 -8.08
C ASN A 63 15.73 10.69 -8.78
N HIS A 64 15.73 10.68 -10.10
CA HIS A 64 14.70 11.33 -10.90
C HIS A 64 13.31 10.71 -10.73
N SER A 65 13.25 9.39 -10.53
CA SER A 65 12.03 8.59 -10.31
C SER A 65 10.83 9.00 -11.20
N PRO A 66 10.96 8.96 -12.53
CA PRO A 66 9.94 9.47 -13.44
C PRO A 66 8.61 8.73 -13.27
N LEU A 67 8.63 7.44 -12.96
CA LEU A 67 7.42 6.67 -12.69
C LEU A 67 6.69 7.20 -11.44
N TYR A 68 7.43 7.51 -10.38
CA TYR A 68 6.85 8.05 -9.15
C TYR A 68 6.07 9.34 -9.42
N TRP A 69 6.67 10.28 -10.13
CA TRP A 69 6.04 11.56 -10.44
C TRP A 69 4.85 11.42 -11.41
N ARG A 70 4.74 10.30 -12.12
CA ARG A 70 3.57 9.98 -12.95
C ARG A 70 2.42 9.36 -12.17
N VAL A 71 2.70 8.55 -11.14
CA VAL A 71 1.69 7.78 -10.41
C VAL A 71 1.27 8.47 -9.11
N SER A 72 2.22 9.02 -8.35
CA SER A 72 1.96 9.57 -7.01
C SER A 72 0.94 10.71 -6.95
N PRO A 73 0.80 11.62 -7.94
CA PRO A 73 -0.24 12.63 -7.92
C PRO A 73 -1.67 12.07 -7.94
N TYR A 74 -1.83 10.82 -8.36
CA TYR A 74 -3.12 10.14 -8.53
C TYR A 74 -3.34 9.04 -7.49
N TYR A 75 -2.49 8.96 -6.48
CA TYR A 75 -2.61 7.99 -5.41
C TYR A 75 -3.88 8.23 -4.60
N LEU A 76 -4.71 7.19 -4.48
CA LEU A 76 -6.01 7.28 -3.81
C LEU A 76 -6.33 5.99 -3.04
N PRO A 77 -7.17 6.07 -1.98
CA PRO A 77 -7.60 4.91 -1.23
C PRO A 77 -8.60 4.07 -2.02
N GLN A 78 -8.63 2.76 -1.78
CA GLN A 78 -9.75 1.91 -2.19
C GLN A 78 -11.03 2.29 -1.41
N LEU A 79 -12.19 2.16 -2.06
CA LEU A 79 -13.48 2.53 -1.46
C LEU A 79 -14.05 1.44 -0.55
N THR A 80 -13.78 0.18 -0.86
CA THR A 80 -14.23 -0.99 -0.11
C THR A 80 -13.06 -1.94 0.10
N ASP A 81 -13.19 -2.90 0.99
CA ASP A 81 -12.14 -3.89 1.25
C ASP A 81 -11.87 -4.83 0.05
N SER A 82 -12.77 -4.85 -0.96
CA SER A 82 -12.64 -5.63 -2.20
C SER A 82 -12.30 -4.80 -3.44
N SER A 83 -12.05 -3.47 -3.32
CA SER A 83 -11.93 -2.58 -4.49
C SER A 83 -10.49 -2.18 -4.85
N CYS A 84 -9.48 -2.92 -4.40
CA CYS A 84 -8.08 -2.66 -4.76
C CYS A 84 -7.83 -2.62 -6.28
N SER A 85 -8.51 -3.47 -7.05
CA SER A 85 -8.43 -3.50 -8.51
C SER A 85 -8.99 -2.21 -9.16
N LEU A 86 -10.10 -1.70 -8.64
CA LEU A 86 -10.73 -0.46 -9.12
C LEU A 86 -9.86 0.77 -8.79
N ALA A 87 -9.37 0.84 -7.55
CA ALA A 87 -8.48 1.91 -7.14
C ALA A 87 -7.19 1.92 -7.97
N SER A 88 -6.57 0.75 -8.17
CA SER A 88 -5.36 0.60 -9.00
C SER A 88 -5.61 1.01 -10.46
N ALA A 89 -6.73 0.57 -11.05
CA ALA A 89 -7.10 0.96 -12.40
C ALA A 89 -7.32 2.48 -12.52
N THR A 90 -8.00 3.09 -11.54
CA THR A 90 -8.26 4.54 -11.52
C THR A 90 -6.96 5.34 -11.45
N MET A 91 -6.02 4.93 -10.60
CA MET A 91 -4.70 5.54 -10.50
C MET A 91 -3.96 5.48 -11.85
N ILE A 92 -3.92 4.31 -12.49
CA ILE A 92 -3.24 4.14 -13.78
C ILE A 92 -3.94 4.88 -14.92
N VAL A 93 -5.27 4.91 -14.97
CA VAL A 93 -6.01 5.72 -15.97
C VAL A 93 -5.61 7.19 -15.84
N ASN A 94 -5.58 7.75 -14.64
CA ASN A 94 -5.16 9.14 -14.44
C ASN A 94 -3.68 9.36 -14.76
N ALA A 95 -2.80 8.45 -14.36
CA ALA A 95 -1.37 8.53 -14.68
C ALA A 95 -1.13 8.50 -16.20
N VAL A 96 -1.84 7.66 -16.94
CA VAL A 96 -1.79 7.61 -18.42
C VAL A 96 -2.33 8.89 -19.01
N ARG A 97 -3.46 9.41 -18.52
CA ARG A 97 -4.06 10.67 -19.00
C ARG A 97 -3.15 11.88 -18.78
N SER A 98 -2.25 11.84 -17.81
CA SER A 98 -1.28 12.92 -17.57
C SER A 98 -0.29 13.15 -18.73
N HIS A 99 -0.17 12.20 -19.66
CA HIS A 99 0.57 12.38 -20.91
C HIS A 99 -0.19 13.19 -21.98
N GLN A 100 -1.47 13.46 -21.73
CA GLN A 100 -2.32 14.28 -22.60
C GLN A 100 -2.55 15.64 -21.92
N GLN A 101 -2.70 16.68 -22.71
CA GLN A 101 -3.15 17.97 -22.20
C GLN A 101 -4.66 17.87 -21.94
N LEU A 102 -5.04 17.71 -20.68
CA LEU A 102 -6.45 17.71 -20.31
C LEU A 102 -7.05 19.10 -20.42
N MET A 103 -8.27 19.19 -20.94
CA MET A 103 -9.03 20.42 -21.00
C MET A 103 -9.69 20.72 -19.63
N THR A 104 -10.09 21.96 -19.42
CA THR A 104 -10.64 22.44 -18.14
C THR A 104 -11.92 21.69 -17.70
N ASP A 105 -12.66 21.18 -18.66
CA ASP A 105 -13.91 20.41 -18.47
C ASP A 105 -13.67 18.88 -18.40
N GLN A 106 -12.42 18.44 -18.41
CA GLN A 106 -12.04 17.03 -18.29
C GLN A 106 -11.51 16.71 -16.89
N PRO A 107 -12.37 16.32 -15.95
CA PRO A 107 -11.94 16.00 -14.60
C PRO A 107 -11.04 14.76 -14.54
N LEU A 108 -10.35 14.58 -13.45
CA LEU A 108 -9.70 13.30 -13.14
C LEU A 108 -10.75 12.21 -12.99
N ALA A 109 -10.38 10.98 -13.38
CA ALA A 109 -11.24 9.82 -13.15
C ALA A 109 -11.39 9.58 -11.65
N ALA A 110 -12.64 9.46 -11.18
CA ALA A 110 -12.99 8.94 -9.86
C ALA A 110 -13.40 7.47 -9.97
N GLN A 111 -13.27 6.71 -8.89
CA GLN A 111 -13.50 5.26 -8.91
C GLN A 111 -14.93 4.88 -9.30
N ASP A 112 -15.91 5.55 -8.73
CA ASP A 112 -17.33 5.34 -9.01
C ASP A 112 -17.70 5.75 -10.43
N GLU A 113 -17.16 6.87 -10.92
CA GLU A 113 -17.34 7.31 -12.29
C GLU A 113 -16.70 6.33 -13.29
N LEU A 114 -15.47 5.91 -13.04
CA LEU A 114 -14.78 4.92 -13.89
C LEU A 114 -15.59 3.63 -13.98
N LEU A 115 -16.12 3.15 -12.84
CA LEU A 115 -16.95 1.96 -12.79
C LEU A 115 -18.26 2.14 -13.58
N ASN A 116 -18.84 3.35 -13.55
CA ASN A 116 -20.03 3.70 -14.32
C ASN A 116 -19.72 3.76 -15.83
N GLN A 117 -18.61 4.37 -16.21
CA GLN A 117 -18.18 4.50 -17.61
C GLN A 117 -17.85 3.15 -18.25
N VAL A 118 -17.15 2.28 -17.52
CA VAL A 118 -16.84 0.91 -17.97
C VAL A 118 -18.10 0.06 -18.10
N ASN A 119 -19.11 0.32 -17.27
CA ASN A 119 -20.42 -0.29 -17.27
C ASN A 119 -20.39 -1.83 -17.33
N ASP A 120 -19.57 -2.46 -16.52
CA ASP A 120 -19.49 -3.92 -16.38
C ASP A 120 -20.05 -4.36 -15.03
N GLN A 121 -21.20 -5.03 -15.05
CA GLN A 121 -21.90 -5.45 -13.83
C GLN A 121 -21.07 -6.44 -13.00
N ARG A 122 -20.28 -7.32 -13.62
CA ARG A 122 -19.44 -8.28 -12.89
C ARG A 122 -18.34 -7.56 -12.11
N TRP A 123 -17.72 -6.53 -12.69
CA TRP A 123 -16.74 -5.73 -11.96
C TRP A 123 -17.39 -4.97 -10.80
N ARG A 124 -18.57 -4.40 -11.03
CA ARG A 124 -19.33 -3.70 -9.99
C ARG A 124 -19.64 -4.60 -8.79
N GLU A 125 -20.12 -5.82 -9.05
CA GLU A 125 -20.40 -6.79 -7.98
C GLU A 125 -19.11 -7.25 -7.27
N ALA A 126 -18.03 -7.45 -8.00
CA ALA A 126 -16.75 -7.92 -7.46
C ALA A 126 -16.08 -6.90 -6.52
N VAL A 127 -16.24 -5.58 -6.77
CA VAL A 127 -15.58 -4.51 -6.01
C VAL A 127 -16.45 -3.86 -4.93
N LYS A 128 -17.70 -4.27 -4.78
CA LYS A 128 -18.55 -3.79 -3.68
C LYS A 128 -18.05 -4.30 -2.33
N GLN A 129 -18.52 -3.70 -1.25
CA GLN A 129 -18.20 -4.19 0.10
C GLN A 129 -18.59 -5.67 0.23
N GLY A 130 -17.63 -6.51 0.63
CA GLY A 130 -17.80 -7.96 0.74
C GLY A 130 -17.87 -8.69 -0.61
N GLY A 131 -17.42 -8.05 -1.71
CA GLY A 131 -17.26 -8.72 -3.01
C GLY A 131 -15.97 -9.55 -3.04
N ASP A 132 -15.88 -10.45 -4.00
CA ASP A 132 -14.76 -11.41 -4.11
C ASP A 132 -13.50 -10.82 -4.77
N GLY A 133 -13.57 -9.55 -5.25
CA GLY A 133 -12.49 -8.98 -6.05
C GLY A 133 -12.48 -9.53 -7.49
N VAL A 134 -11.35 -9.40 -8.17
CA VAL A 134 -11.20 -9.85 -9.57
C VAL A 134 -9.89 -10.59 -9.77
N ALA A 135 -9.86 -11.51 -10.74
CA ALA A 135 -8.63 -12.15 -11.17
C ALA A 135 -7.81 -11.23 -12.11
N LEU A 136 -6.52 -11.52 -12.25
CA LEU A 136 -5.57 -10.73 -13.07
C LEU A 136 -6.06 -10.54 -14.53
N HIS A 137 -6.56 -11.59 -15.17
CA HIS A 137 -7.07 -11.53 -16.55
C HIS A 137 -8.36 -10.71 -16.67
N GLN A 138 -9.20 -10.71 -15.64
CA GLN A 138 -10.41 -9.88 -15.61
C GLN A 138 -10.03 -8.40 -15.48
N LEU A 139 -9.07 -8.06 -14.60
CA LEU A 139 -8.59 -6.69 -14.48
C LEU A 139 -8.01 -6.16 -15.80
N LYS A 140 -7.31 -7.00 -16.57
CA LYS A 140 -6.86 -6.60 -17.92
C LYS A 140 -8.02 -6.09 -18.79
N ILE A 141 -9.11 -6.86 -18.86
CA ILE A 141 -10.29 -6.51 -19.69
C ILE A 141 -10.92 -5.20 -19.19
N TYR A 142 -11.06 -5.03 -17.89
CA TYR A 142 -11.65 -3.83 -17.30
C TYR A 142 -10.76 -2.60 -17.51
N LEU A 143 -9.46 -2.75 -17.35
CA LEU A 143 -8.50 -1.68 -17.56
C LEU A 143 -8.44 -1.24 -19.05
N GLU A 144 -8.47 -2.16 -20.00
CA GLU A 144 -8.56 -1.84 -21.44
C GLU A 144 -9.83 -1.06 -21.76
N LYS A 145 -10.98 -1.48 -21.23
CA LYS A 145 -12.24 -0.73 -21.35
C LYS A 145 -12.12 0.66 -20.72
N ALA A 146 -11.56 0.75 -19.51
CA ALA A 146 -11.36 2.02 -18.82
C ALA A 146 -10.50 2.98 -19.61
N LEU A 147 -9.33 2.55 -20.09
CA LEU A 147 -8.46 3.37 -20.93
C LEU A 147 -9.19 3.85 -22.20
N THR A 148 -9.96 2.97 -22.82
CA THR A 148 -10.73 3.30 -24.04
C THR A 148 -11.82 4.34 -23.78
N VAL A 149 -12.64 4.18 -22.73
CA VAL A 149 -13.73 5.12 -22.43
C VAL A 149 -13.21 6.49 -21.98
N TYR A 150 -12.01 6.55 -21.42
CA TYR A 150 -11.31 7.80 -21.11
C TYR A 150 -10.51 8.37 -22.30
N GLY A 151 -10.70 7.85 -23.49
CA GLY A 151 -10.17 8.40 -24.75
C GLY A 151 -8.69 8.15 -24.98
N ILE A 152 -8.08 7.22 -24.25
CA ILE A 152 -6.68 6.86 -24.49
C ILE A 152 -6.60 6.06 -25.79
N LYS A 153 -5.66 6.48 -26.65
CA LYS A 153 -5.34 5.83 -27.92
C LYS A 153 -3.91 5.30 -27.86
N ASN A 154 -3.60 4.33 -28.71
CA ASN A 154 -2.23 3.81 -28.86
C ASN A 154 -1.64 3.29 -27.55
N PHE A 155 -2.34 2.38 -26.89
CA PHE A 155 -1.85 1.68 -25.71
C PHE A 155 -1.90 0.16 -25.90
N SER A 156 -1.19 -0.55 -25.05
CA SER A 156 -1.32 -1.99 -24.90
C SER A 156 -1.42 -2.36 -23.41
N VAL A 157 -2.21 -3.39 -23.09
CA VAL A 157 -2.26 -3.97 -21.75
C VAL A 157 -1.92 -5.46 -21.86
N VAL A 158 -0.80 -5.85 -21.26
CA VAL A 158 -0.27 -7.21 -21.34
C VAL A 158 -0.31 -7.84 -19.95
N VAL A 159 -0.84 -9.07 -19.88
CA VAL A 159 -0.72 -9.91 -18.68
C VAL A 159 0.64 -10.59 -18.68
N LYS A 160 1.37 -10.43 -17.60
CA LYS A 160 2.58 -11.18 -17.28
C LYS A 160 2.28 -12.08 -16.09
N GLN A 161 1.79 -13.27 -16.38
CA GLN A 161 1.48 -14.27 -15.37
C GLN A 161 2.76 -14.99 -14.96
N MET A 162 2.95 -15.21 -13.66
CA MET A 162 4.05 -16.03 -13.17
C MET A 162 3.89 -17.48 -13.65
N SER A 163 4.99 -18.15 -13.79
CA SER A 163 5.08 -19.56 -14.20
C SER A 163 5.91 -20.36 -13.19
N ALA A 164 6.03 -21.65 -13.41
CA ALA A 164 6.95 -22.49 -12.64
C ALA A 164 8.43 -22.19 -12.93
N ASN A 165 8.73 -21.43 -14.00
CA ASN A 165 10.08 -21.05 -14.37
C ASN A 165 10.54 -19.79 -13.64
N ALA A 166 11.16 -19.96 -12.47
CA ALA A 166 11.59 -18.85 -11.62
C ALA A 166 12.56 -17.87 -12.31
N LYS A 167 13.47 -18.37 -13.15
CA LYS A 167 14.46 -17.51 -13.85
C LYS A 167 13.81 -16.63 -14.91
N GLU A 168 12.85 -17.16 -15.65
CA GLU A 168 12.10 -16.40 -16.64
C GLU A 168 11.24 -15.32 -15.97
N ASN A 169 10.55 -15.67 -14.88
CA ASN A 169 9.79 -14.74 -14.08
C ASN A 169 10.66 -13.57 -13.57
N GLU A 170 11.82 -13.87 -13.00
CA GLU A 170 12.77 -12.88 -12.48
C GLU A 170 13.27 -11.96 -13.59
N SER A 171 13.77 -12.52 -14.70
CA SER A 171 14.28 -11.74 -15.82
C SER A 171 13.19 -10.85 -16.45
N SER A 172 11.97 -11.38 -16.64
CA SER A 172 10.85 -10.64 -17.20
C SER A 172 10.40 -9.49 -16.30
N LEU A 173 10.30 -9.73 -14.99
CA LEU A 173 9.94 -8.70 -14.01
C LEU A 173 11.00 -7.60 -13.98
N HIS A 174 12.26 -7.96 -13.80
CA HIS A 174 13.37 -7.02 -13.72
C HIS A 174 13.45 -6.10 -14.93
N GLN A 175 13.39 -6.64 -16.14
CA GLN A 175 13.39 -5.86 -17.37
C GLN A 175 12.19 -4.91 -17.44
N THR A 176 11.01 -5.37 -17.03
CA THR A 176 9.80 -4.53 -17.04
C THR A 176 9.88 -3.40 -16.01
N LEU A 177 10.49 -3.64 -14.85
CA LEU A 177 10.71 -2.61 -13.82
C LEU A 177 11.68 -1.53 -14.32
N ILE A 178 12.80 -1.92 -14.95
CA ILE A 178 13.74 -0.97 -15.58
C ILE A 178 13.05 -0.15 -16.66
N GLU A 179 12.30 -0.81 -17.55
CA GLU A 179 11.54 -0.11 -18.60
C GLU A 179 10.56 0.91 -18.01
N SER A 180 9.82 0.51 -16.99
CA SER A 180 8.84 1.35 -16.31
C SER A 180 9.48 2.60 -15.69
N GLU A 181 10.59 2.43 -14.96
CA GLU A 181 11.31 3.53 -14.31
C GLU A 181 11.98 4.45 -15.33
N SER A 182 12.56 3.91 -16.41
CA SER A 182 13.33 4.70 -17.38
C SER A 182 12.47 5.56 -18.30
N THR A 183 11.28 5.08 -18.68
CA THR A 183 10.47 5.74 -19.72
C THR A 183 9.35 6.63 -19.15
N GLY A 184 8.84 6.31 -17.97
CA GLY A 184 7.61 6.91 -17.44
C GLY A 184 6.37 6.72 -18.33
N LYS A 185 6.45 5.83 -19.34
CA LYS A 185 5.36 5.49 -20.29
C LYS A 185 4.87 4.06 -20.13
N THR A 186 5.56 3.29 -19.29
CA THR A 186 5.20 1.91 -18.94
C THR A 186 4.77 1.87 -17.48
N PHE A 187 3.54 1.42 -17.26
CA PHE A 187 2.94 1.33 -15.92
C PHE A 187 2.68 -0.12 -15.57
N ILE A 188 2.81 -0.44 -14.31
CA ILE A 188 2.65 -1.80 -13.80
C ILE A 188 1.58 -1.81 -12.70
N ILE A 189 0.65 -2.75 -12.78
CA ILE A 189 -0.22 -3.13 -11.66
C ILE A 189 0.18 -4.54 -11.23
N ALA A 190 0.75 -4.68 -10.06
CA ALA A 190 1.11 -5.97 -9.48
C ALA A 190 -0.11 -6.64 -8.85
N ASN A 191 -0.23 -7.97 -9.05
CA ASN A 191 -1.15 -8.84 -8.34
C ASN A 191 -0.32 -9.80 -7.48
N PHE A 192 -0.44 -9.68 -6.18
CA PHE A 192 0.43 -10.38 -5.23
C PHE A 192 -0.36 -10.89 -4.02
N ASN A 193 0.24 -11.79 -3.26
CA ASN A 193 -0.26 -12.19 -1.95
C ASN A 193 0.30 -11.24 -0.89
N GLN A 194 -0.56 -10.44 -0.27
CA GLN A 194 -0.19 -9.39 0.69
C GLN A 194 0.52 -9.91 1.95
N LYS A 195 0.28 -11.17 2.33
CA LYS A 195 0.94 -11.82 3.47
C LYS A 195 2.46 -11.70 3.45
N PHE A 196 3.07 -11.65 2.28
CA PHE A 196 4.54 -11.54 2.15
C PHE A 196 5.07 -10.17 2.55
N PHE A 197 4.23 -9.13 2.53
CA PHE A 197 4.65 -7.76 2.80
C PHE A 197 4.25 -7.26 4.16
N THR A 198 3.10 -7.72 4.66
CA THR A 198 2.49 -7.16 5.86
C THR A 198 2.44 -8.16 7.01
N ASP A 199 2.74 -9.42 6.76
CA ASP A 199 2.65 -10.51 7.74
C ASP A 199 1.26 -10.62 8.42
N PHE A 200 0.22 -10.02 7.84
CA PHE A 200 -1.09 -9.89 8.44
C PHE A 200 -2.15 -10.78 7.76
N GLU A 201 -2.38 -10.62 6.45
CA GLU A 201 -3.47 -11.30 5.78
C GLU A 201 -3.01 -12.12 4.57
N ASN A 202 -3.56 -13.33 4.43
CA ASN A 202 -3.32 -14.19 3.28
C ASN A 202 -4.35 -13.89 2.18
N VAL A 203 -4.29 -12.66 1.63
CA VAL A 203 -5.22 -12.18 0.61
C VAL A 203 -4.50 -11.81 -0.68
N GLY A 204 -5.21 -11.97 -1.80
CA GLY A 204 -4.79 -11.42 -3.08
C GLY A 204 -5.00 -9.91 -3.11
N HIS A 205 -4.02 -9.18 -3.65
CA HIS A 205 -4.08 -7.72 -3.68
C HIS A 205 -3.58 -7.18 -5.00
N PHE A 206 -4.13 -6.02 -5.42
CA PHE A 206 -3.67 -5.28 -6.58
C PHE A 206 -3.15 -3.91 -6.14
N SER A 207 -1.96 -3.56 -6.63
CA SER A 207 -1.40 -2.23 -6.40
C SER A 207 -0.57 -1.77 -7.60
N PRO A 208 -0.63 -0.49 -7.97
CA PRO A 208 0.33 0.08 -8.90
C PRO A 208 1.74 0.09 -8.31
N ILE A 209 2.73 -0.06 -9.19
CA ILE A 209 4.13 0.20 -8.86
C ILE A 209 4.40 1.69 -9.07
N GLY A 210 4.97 2.34 -8.05
CA GLY A 210 5.24 3.76 -8.06
C GLY A 210 6.68 4.13 -8.38
N ALA A 211 7.64 3.25 -8.12
CA ALA A 211 9.06 3.46 -8.45
C ALA A 211 9.84 2.15 -8.42
N TYR A 212 10.99 2.14 -9.07
CA TYR A 212 11.96 1.05 -8.96
C TYR A 212 13.36 1.61 -8.66
N ASP A 213 13.90 1.22 -7.51
CA ASP A 213 15.29 1.48 -7.13
C ASP A 213 16.14 0.29 -7.57
N GLU A 214 16.75 0.41 -8.76
CA GLU A 214 17.56 -0.65 -9.35
C GLU A 214 18.79 -0.97 -8.51
N ALA A 215 19.42 0.06 -7.92
CA ALA A 215 20.64 -0.11 -7.12
C ALA A 215 20.37 -0.92 -5.83
N ALA A 216 19.26 -0.67 -5.18
CA ALA A 216 18.82 -1.40 -3.99
C ALA A 216 17.93 -2.63 -4.30
N ARG A 217 17.59 -2.86 -5.57
CA ARG A 217 16.69 -3.94 -6.01
C ARG A 217 15.38 -3.95 -5.22
N ARG A 218 14.73 -2.80 -5.11
CA ARG A 218 13.46 -2.64 -4.39
C ARG A 218 12.43 -1.89 -5.22
N VAL A 219 11.17 -2.21 -4.99
CA VAL A 219 10.01 -1.73 -5.74
C VAL A 219 9.08 -0.98 -4.80
N LEU A 220 8.66 0.22 -5.16
CA LEU A 220 7.68 0.98 -4.40
C LEU A 220 6.26 0.53 -4.77
N ILE A 221 5.54 0.01 -3.80
CA ILE A 221 4.13 -0.37 -3.92
C ILE A 221 3.25 0.81 -3.50
N MET A 222 2.35 1.25 -4.40
CA MET A 222 1.36 2.30 -4.13
C MET A 222 0.07 1.67 -3.63
N ASP A 223 0.11 1.11 -2.42
CA ASP A 223 -0.96 0.29 -1.88
C ASP A 223 -2.25 1.09 -1.67
N PRO A 224 -3.38 0.71 -2.32
CA PRO A 224 -4.64 1.42 -2.17
C PRO A 224 -5.34 1.17 -0.82
N ASP A 225 -4.92 0.21 -0.02
CA ASP A 225 -5.46 0.02 1.33
C ASP A 225 -4.90 1.07 2.31
N ARG A 226 -5.32 2.30 2.10
CA ARG A 226 -4.91 3.47 2.88
C ARG A 226 -5.43 3.49 4.31
N LYS A 227 -6.29 2.58 4.68
CA LYS A 227 -6.69 2.40 6.07
C LYS A 227 -5.55 1.83 6.91
N LEU A 228 -4.73 0.97 6.28
CA LEU A 228 -3.69 0.21 6.95
C LEU A 228 -2.28 0.61 6.53
N TYR A 229 -2.08 1.05 5.27
CA TYR A 229 -0.74 1.22 4.70
C TYR A 229 -0.56 2.58 4.02
N GLU A 230 0.59 3.19 4.19
CA GLU A 230 1.19 4.14 3.26
C GLU A 230 1.91 3.37 2.14
N PRO A 231 2.39 4.03 1.05
CA PRO A 231 3.27 3.36 0.11
C PRO A 231 4.50 2.79 0.81
N TYR A 232 4.97 1.62 0.35
CA TYR A 232 6.09 0.93 0.96
C TYR A 232 7.00 0.27 -0.08
N TRP A 233 8.29 0.20 0.25
CA TRP A 233 9.30 -0.48 -0.54
C TRP A 233 9.34 -1.96 -0.21
N VAL A 234 9.40 -2.78 -1.24
CA VAL A 234 9.50 -4.24 -1.17
C VAL A 234 10.73 -4.69 -1.93
N PRO A 235 11.59 -5.56 -1.39
CA PRO A 235 12.64 -6.19 -2.18
C PRO A 235 12.06 -6.87 -3.42
N GLU A 236 12.68 -6.68 -4.58
CA GLU A 236 12.21 -7.26 -5.86
C GLU A 236 11.99 -8.78 -5.77
N GLN A 237 12.88 -9.49 -5.08
CA GLN A 237 12.76 -10.92 -4.85
C GLN A 237 11.53 -11.29 -4.00
N LEU A 238 11.17 -10.44 -3.05
CA LEU A 238 10.00 -10.67 -2.22
C LEU A 238 8.71 -10.41 -3.02
N LEU A 239 8.69 -9.39 -3.88
CA LEU A 239 7.61 -9.14 -4.83
C LEU A 239 7.45 -10.34 -5.79
N LEU A 240 8.54 -10.81 -6.38
CA LEU A 240 8.54 -11.99 -7.25
C LEU A 240 7.93 -13.20 -6.54
N LYS A 241 8.38 -13.47 -5.31
CA LYS A 241 7.88 -14.59 -4.49
C LYS A 241 6.39 -14.46 -4.19
N SER A 242 5.92 -13.27 -3.86
CA SER A 242 4.50 -13.02 -3.55
C SER A 242 3.59 -13.18 -4.77
N MET A 243 4.06 -12.79 -5.96
CA MET A 243 3.37 -13.00 -7.24
C MET A 243 3.44 -14.46 -7.73
N SER A 244 4.47 -15.22 -7.35
CA SER A 244 4.62 -16.64 -7.70
C SER A 244 3.73 -17.56 -6.84
N THR A 245 2.67 -17.02 -6.27
CA THR A 245 1.64 -17.79 -5.55
C THR A 245 0.42 -17.98 -6.44
N VAL A 246 -0.31 -19.07 -6.21
CA VAL A 246 -1.58 -19.33 -6.91
C VAL A 246 -2.66 -18.45 -6.30
N ASP A 247 -3.44 -17.79 -7.16
CA ASP A 247 -4.66 -17.13 -6.76
C ASP A 247 -5.74 -18.19 -6.51
N THR A 248 -6.25 -18.23 -5.28
CA THR A 248 -7.23 -19.25 -4.88
C THR A 248 -8.53 -19.16 -5.66
N ASP A 249 -8.93 -17.95 -6.03
CA ASP A 249 -10.20 -17.68 -6.71
C ASP A 249 -10.13 -17.97 -8.22
N GLY A 250 -8.95 -17.74 -8.81
CA GLY A 250 -8.72 -17.96 -10.24
C GLY A 250 -8.08 -19.31 -10.58
N GLY A 251 -7.45 -19.99 -9.62
CA GLY A 251 -6.71 -21.24 -9.85
C GLY A 251 -5.42 -21.06 -10.68
N TYR A 252 -4.96 -19.81 -10.86
CA TYR A 252 -3.77 -19.45 -11.66
C TYR A 252 -2.73 -18.78 -10.80
N PHE A 253 -1.46 -18.82 -11.24
CA PHE A 253 -0.44 -17.98 -10.65
C PHE A 253 -0.83 -16.50 -10.78
N ARG A 254 -0.52 -15.72 -9.75
CA ARG A 254 -0.55 -14.26 -9.80
C ARG A 254 0.49 -13.72 -10.78
N GLY A 255 0.64 -12.43 -10.85
CA GLY A 255 1.57 -11.81 -11.77
C GLY A 255 1.36 -10.31 -11.80
N TYR A 256 1.42 -9.71 -12.99
CA TYR A 256 1.22 -8.26 -13.14
C TYR A 256 0.67 -7.89 -14.51
N LEU A 257 0.02 -6.74 -14.56
CA LEU A 257 -0.35 -6.08 -15.81
C LEU A 257 0.71 -5.05 -16.19
N VAL A 258 1.02 -4.98 -17.46
CA VAL A 258 1.88 -3.95 -18.03
C VAL A 258 1.08 -3.11 -19.02
N VAL A 259 0.95 -1.83 -18.73
CA VAL A 259 0.35 -0.84 -19.62
C VAL A 259 1.45 -0.06 -20.31
N ARG A 260 1.49 -0.06 -21.64
CA ARG A 260 2.45 0.73 -22.44
C ARG A 260 1.73 1.74 -23.30
N LEU A 261 2.23 2.97 -23.29
CA LEU A 261 1.85 4.01 -24.24
C LEU A 261 2.79 3.93 -25.46
N GLN A 262 2.21 4.00 -26.66
CA GLN A 262 2.92 3.98 -27.94
C GLN A 262 3.06 5.38 -28.52
#